data_2aef0a4a9004bea2fb1e78fbe869ac88
#
_entry.id   2aef0a4a9004bea2fb1e78fbe869ac88
#
_cell.length_a   1.000
_cell.length_b   1.000
_cell.length_c   1.000
_cell.angle_alpha   90.00
_cell.angle_beta   90.00
_cell.angle_gamma   90.00
#
_symmetry.space_group_name_H-M   'P 1'
#
loop_
_entity.id
_entity.type
_entity.pdbx_description
1 polymer ?
#
loop_
_entity_poly.entity_id
_entity_poly.type
_entity_poly.pdbx_seq_one_letter_code
_entity_poly.pdbx_strand_id
1 'polypeptide(L)'
;MTTHPITRRSILAGATALALASTAYAHHGWSWTVEEQSELTGTIQEIFLGNPHAVLTVKAADGVWTVDLAPPARTKAAGFDENAAKAGDQVTAIGNRSKDSGEKRMKAVRIIINGKTYDVYPDRVQS
;
A
#
# COMPACT_ATOMS: atom_id res chain seq x y z
N MET A 1 -31.86 -9.33 -36.03
CA MET A 1 -31.29 -10.59 -35.58
C MET A 1 -29.80 -10.50 -35.21
N THR A 2 -29.07 -9.59 -35.84
CA THR A 2 -27.62 -9.44 -35.61
C THR A 2 -27.24 -8.57 -34.40
N THR A 3 -28.22 -7.92 -33.77
CA THR A 3 -27.98 -6.99 -32.66
C THR A 3 -27.66 -7.65 -31.32
N HIS A 4 -28.09 -8.89 -31.09
CA HIS A 4 -27.91 -9.60 -29.84
C HIS A 4 -26.43 -9.83 -29.44
N PRO A 5 -25.53 -10.26 -30.35
CA PRO A 5 -24.12 -10.42 -29.98
C PRO A 5 -23.44 -9.12 -29.56
N ILE A 6 -23.80 -8.00 -30.19
CA ILE A 6 -23.24 -6.68 -29.90
C ILE A 6 -23.65 -6.22 -28.48
N THR A 7 -24.93 -6.43 -28.12
CA THR A 7 -25.45 -6.08 -26.80
C THR A 7 -24.74 -6.84 -25.69
N ARG A 8 -24.49 -8.14 -25.88
CA ARG A 8 -23.78 -8.97 -24.91
C ARG A 8 -22.35 -8.49 -24.69
N ARG A 9 -21.65 -8.09 -25.74
CA ARG A 9 -20.28 -7.56 -25.64
C ARG A 9 -20.24 -6.27 -24.82
N SER A 10 -21.18 -5.40 -25.03
CA SER A 10 -21.28 -4.14 -24.28
C SER A 10 -21.49 -4.37 -22.79
N ILE A 11 -22.31 -5.35 -22.39
CA ILE A 11 -22.57 -5.70 -21.00
C ILE A 11 -21.29 -6.24 -20.33
N LEU A 12 -20.52 -7.09 -21.00
CA LEU A 12 -19.28 -7.65 -20.48
C LEU A 12 -18.23 -6.55 -20.24
N ALA A 13 -18.09 -5.59 -21.15
CA ALA A 13 -17.16 -4.48 -21.00
C ALA A 13 -17.52 -3.62 -19.79
N GLY A 14 -18.81 -3.34 -19.57
CA GLY A 14 -19.28 -2.60 -18.40
C GLY A 14 -18.97 -3.29 -17.07
N ALA A 15 -19.17 -4.62 -17.00
CA ALA A 15 -18.87 -5.40 -15.80
C ALA A 15 -17.38 -5.38 -15.45
N THR A 16 -16.50 -5.47 -16.44
CA THR A 16 -15.04 -5.41 -16.22
C THR A 16 -14.61 -4.06 -15.64
N ALA A 17 -15.12 -2.95 -16.17
CA ALA A 17 -14.82 -1.61 -15.67
C ALA A 17 -15.25 -1.43 -14.22
N LEU A 18 -16.42 -1.93 -13.83
CA LEU A 18 -16.92 -1.87 -12.45
C LEU A 18 -16.02 -2.67 -11.49
N ALA A 19 -15.56 -3.85 -11.89
CA ALA A 19 -14.69 -4.68 -11.07
C ALA A 19 -13.36 -3.96 -10.78
N LEU A 20 -12.75 -3.29 -11.77
CA LEU A 20 -11.50 -2.54 -11.59
C LEU A 20 -11.71 -1.35 -10.63
N ALA A 21 -12.80 -0.61 -10.77
CA ALA A 21 -13.12 0.51 -9.88
C ALA A 21 -13.32 0.03 -8.43
N SER A 22 -14.00 -1.10 -8.21
CA SER A 22 -14.21 -1.69 -6.89
C SER A 22 -12.90 -2.12 -6.23
N THR A 23 -11.97 -2.70 -7.00
CA THR A 23 -10.66 -3.12 -6.49
C THR A 23 -9.83 -1.92 -6.01
N ALA A 24 -9.78 -0.84 -6.80
CA ALA A 24 -9.08 0.37 -6.42
C ALA A 24 -9.66 1.01 -5.15
N TYR A 25 -11.00 1.03 -5.02
CA TYR A 25 -11.69 1.57 -3.85
C TYR A 25 -11.46 0.72 -2.60
N ALA A 26 -11.32 -0.61 -2.74
CA ALA A 26 -11.18 -1.53 -1.61
C ALA A 26 -9.94 -1.26 -0.75
N HIS A 27 -8.89 -0.65 -1.31
CA HIS A 27 -7.66 -0.33 -0.59
C HIS A 27 -7.61 1.11 -0.08
N HIS A 28 -8.72 1.84 -0.16
CA HIS A 28 -8.79 3.20 0.37
C HIS A 28 -9.16 3.17 1.86
N GLY A 29 -8.50 4.00 2.68
CA GLY A 29 -8.74 4.05 4.13
C GLY A 29 -8.11 2.88 4.87
N TRP A 30 -8.78 2.41 5.92
CA TRP A 30 -8.30 1.37 6.84
C TRP A 30 -9.17 0.11 6.87
N SER A 31 -10.32 0.13 6.22
CA SER A 31 -11.29 -0.96 6.30
C SER A 31 -10.79 -2.29 5.71
N TRP A 32 -9.79 -2.26 4.87
CA TRP A 32 -9.21 -3.44 4.24
C TRP A 32 -8.11 -4.10 5.09
N THR A 33 -7.74 -3.50 6.21
CA THR A 33 -6.66 -3.99 7.06
C THR A 33 -7.18 -4.72 8.29
N VAL A 34 -6.36 -5.63 8.84
CA VAL A 34 -6.60 -6.23 10.16
C VAL A 34 -6.28 -5.22 11.26
N GLU A 35 -6.87 -5.41 12.44
CA GLU A 35 -6.64 -4.51 13.57
C GLU A 35 -5.28 -4.67 14.22
N GLU A 36 -4.73 -5.88 14.21
CA GLU A 36 -3.40 -6.15 14.76
C GLU A 36 -2.31 -5.55 13.90
N GLN A 37 -1.33 -4.96 14.55
CA GLN A 37 -0.10 -4.51 13.91
C GLN A 37 0.94 -5.62 13.91
N SER A 38 1.74 -5.65 12.87
CA SER A 38 2.85 -6.58 12.71
C SER A 38 4.04 -5.88 12.09
N GLU A 39 5.20 -6.53 12.16
CA GLU A 39 6.43 -6.01 11.56
C GLU A 39 6.72 -6.71 10.25
N LEU A 40 7.23 -5.96 9.29
CA LEU A 40 7.75 -6.45 8.02
C LEU A 40 9.15 -5.89 7.84
N THR A 41 10.13 -6.77 7.69
CA THR A 41 11.51 -6.37 7.44
C THR A 41 11.92 -6.82 6.04
N GLY A 42 12.59 -5.96 5.31
CA GLY A 42 13.07 -6.30 3.97
C GLY A 42 13.90 -5.20 3.35
N THR A 43 14.11 -5.32 2.05
CA THR A 43 14.90 -4.39 1.26
C THR A 43 13.98 -3.58 0.34
N ILE A 44 14.12 -2.28 0.35
CA ILE A 44 13.35 -1.39 -0.52
C ILE A 44 13.77 -1.64 -1.98
N GLN A 45 12.80 -1.92 -2.84
CA GLN A 45 13.01 -2.04 -4.28
C GLN A 45 12.61 -0.76 -5.01
N GLU A 46 11.50 -0.13 -4.60
CA GLU A 46 10.97 1.08 -5.20
C GLU A 46 10.36 1.98 -4.14
N ILE A 47 10.43 3.27 -4.38
CA ILE A 47 9.82 4.32 -3.55
C ILE A 47 8.96 5.19 -4.46
N PHE A 48 7.68 5.29 -4.14
CA PHE A 48 6.74 6.18 -4.81
C PHE A 48 6.24 7.22 -3.80
N LEU A 49 6.45 8.50 -4.08
CA LEU A 49 6.07 9.60 -3.17
C LEU A 49 4.92 10.45 -3.74
N GLY A 50 4.06 9.87 -4.56
CA GLY A 50 2.97 10.57 -5.22
C GLY A 50 1.60 10.36 -4.59
N ASN A 51 0.57 10.81 -5.32
CA ASN A 51 -0.82 10.67 -4.93
C ASN A 51 -1.38 9.31 -5.37
N PRO A 52 -2.37 8.75 -4.66
CA PRO A 52 -3.06 9.33 -3.48
C PRO A 52 -2.27 9.21 -2.18
N HIS A 53 -1.27 8.34 -2.11
CA HIS A 53 -0.41 8.15 -0.94
C HIS A 53 0.95 7.58 -1.38
N ALA A 54 1.95 7.77 -0.55
CA ALA A 54 3.27 7.20 -0.78
C ALA A 54 3.22 5.68 -0.63
N VAL A 55 4.10 4.98 -1.36
CA VAL A 55 4.16 3.52 -1.39
C VAL A 55 5.61 3.07 -1.46
N LEU A 56 5.96 2.06 -0.65
CA LEU A 56 7.23 1.35 -0.78
C LEU A 56 6.95 -0.04 -1.36
N THR A 57 7.80 -0.48 -2.29
CA THR A 57 7.86 -1.87 -2.71
C THR A 57 9.04 -2.51 -1.96
N VAL A 58 8.76 -3.54 -1.17
CA VAL A 58 9.73 -4.14 -0.25
C VAL A 58 9.87 -5.61 -0.53
N LYS A 59 11.11 -6.06 -0.76
CA LYS A 59 11.41 -7.49 -0.86
C LYS A 59 11.70 -8.05 0.53
N ALA A 60 10.79 -8.88 1.02
CA ALA A 60 10.91 -9.59 2.29
C ALA A 60 11.25 -11.06 2.06
N ALA A 61 11.42 -11.82 3.13
CA ALA A 61 11.78 -13.25 3.06
C ALA A 61 10.73 -14.09 2.32
N ASP A 62 9.45 -13.71 2.42
CA ASP A 62 8.33 -14.43 1.82
C ASP A 62 7.85 -13.86 0.48
N GLY A 63 8.53 -12.87 -0.06
CA GLY A 63 8.21 -12.28 -1.36
C GLY A 63 8.16 -10.76 -1.35
N VAL A 64 7.58 -10.20 -2.41
CA VAL A 64 7.49 -8.74 -2.60
C VAL A 64 6.21 -8.21 -1.98
N TRP A 65 6.35 -7.20 -1.13
CA TRP A 65 5.26 -6.56 -0.41
C TRP A 65 5.03 -5.15 -0.93
N THR A 66 3.77 -4.75 -0.95
CA THR A 66 3.37 -3.35 -1.12
C THR A 66 3.13 -2.75 0.25
N VAL A 67 3.86 -1.72 0.61
CA VAL A 67 3.75 -1.02 1.89
C VAL A 67 3.19 0.37 1.62
N ASP A 68 1.92 0.58 1.95
CA ASP A 68 1.28 1.87 1.82
C ASP A 68 1.67 2.77 2.99
N LEU A 69 2.11 3.97 2.67
CA LEU A 69 2.38 5.02 3.66
C LEU A 69 1.17 5.97 3.72
N ALA A 70 1.39 7.19 4.18
CA ALA A 70 0.35 8.21 4.26
C ALA A 70 0.27 9.04 2.96
N PRO A 71 -0.74 9.88 2.79
CA PRO A 71 -0.74 10.87 1.71
C PRO A 71 0.54 11.71 1.70
N PRO A 72 0.94 12.28 0.54
CA PRO A 72 2.24 12.92 0.39
C PRO A 72 2.56 13.96 1.46
N ALA A 73 1.61 14.84 1.81
CA ALA A 73 1.85 15.88 2.80
C ALA A 73 2.13 15.30 4.20
N ARG A 74 1.38 14.27 4.60
CA ARG A 74 1.57 13.62 5.90
C ARG A 74 2.87 12.81 5.96
N THR A 75 3.21 12.12 4.89
CA THR A 75 4.47 11.36 4.78
C THR A 75 5.66 12.31 4.88
N LYS A 76 5.61 13.44 4.20
CA LYS A 76 6.65 14.46 4.26
C LYS A 76 6.73 15.10 5.66
N ALA A 77 5.58 15.36 6.29
CA ALA A 77 5.53 15.90 7.65
C ALA A 77 6.17 14.96 8.67
N ALA A 78 6.14 13.65 8.44
CA ALA A 78 6.82 12.65 9.27
C ALA A 78 8.34 12.65 9.07
N GLY A 79 8.84 13.41 8.09
CA GLY A 79 10.25 13.49 7.74
C GLY A 79 10.67 12.58 6.60
N PHE A 80 9.72 11.83 6.02
CA PHE A 80 10.02 10.92 4.92
C PHE A 80 9.80 11.61 3.58
N ASP A 81 10.90 12.05 2.98
CA ASP A 81 10.94 12.70 1.67
C ASP A 81 11.88 11.95 0.71
N GLU A 82 12.18 12.54 -0.43
CA GLU A 82 13.04 11.92 -1.45
C GLU A 82 14.48 11.66 -1.00
N ASN A 83 14.90 12.28 0.10
CA ASN A 83 16.25 12.10 0.66
C ASN A 83 16.31 11.10 1.80
N ALA A 84 15.15 10.61 2.27
CA ALA A 84 15.08 9.76 3.47
C ALA A 84 15.59 8.33 3.21
N ALA A 85 15.40 7.81 2.01
CA ALA A 85 15.74 6.43 1.67
C ALA A 85 15.97 6.28 0.18
N LYS A 86 16.56 5.16 -0.20
CA LYS A 86 16.75 4.78 -1.60
C LYS A 86 16.57 3.28 -1.77
N ALA A 87 16.39 2.85 -3.01
CA ALA A 87 16.37 1.42 -3.33
C ALA A 87 17.65 0.76 -2.83
N GLY A 88 17.51 -0.42 -2.23
CA GLY A 88 18.60 -1.14 -1.60
C GLY A 88 18.69 -0.95 -0.09
N ASP A 89 18.05 0.07 0.46
CA ASP A 89 18.04 0.28 1.91
C ASP A 89 17.19 -0.79 2.62
N GLN A 90 17.64 -1.17 3.81
CA GLN A 90 16.86 -2.04 4.69
C GLN A 90 15.77 -1.22 5.37
N VAL A 91 14.59 -1.81 5.48
CA VAL A 91 13.44 -1.17 6.11
C VAL A 91 12.74 -2.14 7.07
N THR A 92 12.30 -1.61 8.19
CA THR A 92 11.31 -2.26 9.06
C THR A 92 10.04 -1.43 9.01
N ALA A 93 8.96 -2.04 8.54
CA ALA A 93 7.65 -1.40 8.50
C ALA A 93 6.77 -2.02 9.59
N ILE A 94 6.13 -1.17 10.37
CA ILE A 94 5.17 -1.57 11.40
C ILE A 94 3.81 -1.06 10.96
N GLY A 95 2.83 -1.95 10.89
CA GLY A 95 1.52 -1.57 10.43
C GLY A 95 0.54 -2.72 10.37
N ASN A 96 -0.56 -2.47 9.70
CA ASN A 96 -1.72 -3.34 9.64
C ASN A 96 -1.75 -4.03 8.27
N ARG A 97 -1.68 -5.36 8.27
CA ARG A 97 -1.70 -6.16 7.05
C ARG A 97 -3.10 -6.21 6.44
N SER A 98 -3.17 -6.54 5.16
CA SER A 98 -4.44 -6.81 4.48
C SER A 98 -5.20 -7.93 5.18
N LYS A 99 -6.53 -7.81 5.23
CA LYS A 99 -7.43 -8.89 5.67
C LYS A 99 -7.34 -10.11 4.76
N ASP A 100 -6.98 -9.91 3.50
CA ASP A 100 -6.71 -10.98 2.55
C ASP A 100 -5.29 -11.49 2.79
N SER A 101 -5.17 -12.65 3.42
CA SER A 101 -3.86 -13.25 3.74
C SER A 101 -3.05 -13.64 2.50
N GLY A 102 -3.69 -13.78 1.34
CA GLY A 102 -3.03 -14.03 0.06
C GLY A 102 -2.42 -12.77 -0.56
N GLU A 103 -2.77 -11.60 -0.05
CA GLU A 103 -2.27 -10.32 -0.52
C GLU A 103 -1.09 -9.84 0.35
N LYS A 104 0.08 -9.71 -0.26
CA LYS A 104 1.27 -9.19 0.41
C LYS A 104 1.24 -7.66 0.39
N ARG A 105 0.42 -7.10 1.28
CA ARG A 105 0.20 -5.66 1.39
C ARG A 105 -0.06 -5.27 2.83
N MET A 106 0.49 -4.15 3.26
CA MET A 106 0.23 -3.58 4.56
C MET A 106 0.13 -2.07 4.49
N LYS A 107 -0.58 -1.50 5.45
CA LYS A 107 -0.60 -0.05 5.66
C LYS A 107 0.28 0.25 6.86
N ALA A 108 1.43 0.88 6.61
CA ALA A 108 2.40 1.18 7.65
C ALA A 108 1.95 2.40 8.46
N VAL A 109 2.18 2.33 9.77
CA VAL A 109 2.03 3.46 10.69
C VAL A 109 3.39 4.04 11.06
N ARG A 110 4.43 3.19 11.00
CA ARG A 110 5.82 3.55 11.31
C ARG A 110 6.76 2.83 10.37
N ILE A 111 7.78 3.51 9.91
CA ILE A 111 8.89 2.87 9.19
C ILE A 111 10.21 3.27 9.83
N ILE A 112 11.15 2.32 9.86
CA ILE A 112 12.49 2.52 10.44
C ILE A 112 13.50 2.19 9.36
N ILE A 113 14.38 3.14 9.04
CA ILE A 113 15.41 3.00 8.01
C ILE A 113 16.70 3.63 8.56
N ASN A 114 17.80 2.87 8.52
CA ASN A 114 19.10 3.36 8.99
C ASN A 114 19.06 3.90 10.43
N GLY A 115 18.27 3.24 11.29
CA GLY A 115 18.11 3.64 12.69
C GLY A 115 17.19 4.85 12.93
N LYS A 116 16.65 5.42 11.86
CA LYS A 116 15.73 6.57 11.98
C LYS A 116 14.28 6.13 11.85
N THR A 117 13.45 6.63 12.75
CA THR A 117 12.02 6.32 12.82
C THR A 117 11.20 7.42 12.15
N TYR A 118 10.25 7.00 11.31
CA TYR A 118 9.30 7.88 10.62
C TYR A 118 7.88 7.43 10.98
N ASP A 119 7.20 8.22 11.81
CA ASP A 119 5.83 7.94 12.22
C ASP A 119 4.86 8.62 11.25
N VAL A 120 4.43 7.88 10.22
CA VAL A 120 3.53 8.43 9.20
C VAL A 120 2.08 8.52 9.70
N TYR A 121 1.73 7.70 10.70
CA TYR A 121 0.47 7.81 11.44
C TYR A 121 0.75 7.69 12.94
N PRO A 122 1.29 8.74 13.58
CA PRO A 122 1.70 8.66 14.98
C PRO A 122 0.59 8.33 15.96
N ASP A 123 -0.63 8.76 15.65
CA ASP A 123 -1.83 8.48 16.44
C ASP A 123 -2.28 7.01 16.38
N ARG A 124 -1.74 6.22 15.47
CA ARG A 124 -2.07 4.81 15.30
C ARG A 124 -0.98 3.85 15.74
N VAL A 125 0.15 4.35 16.20
CA VAL A 125 1.23 3.49 16.71
C VAL A 125 0.75 2.81 18.00
N GLN A 126 0.75 1.48 18.01
CA GLN A 126 0.41 0.66 19.18
C GLN A 126 1.64 0.45 20.05
N SER A 127 1.47 0.53 21.35
CA SER A 127 2.55 0.32 22.32
C SER A 127 2.63 -1.11 22.81
#